data_0c6955a5a9d59b1bd499e13b04e71e9a
#
_entry.id   0c6955a5a9d59b1bd499e13b04e71e9a
#
_cell.length_a   1.000
_cell.length_b   1.000
_cell.length_c   1.000
_cell.angle_alpha   90.00
_cell.angle_beta   90.00
_cell.angle_gamma   90.00
#
_symmetry.space_group_name_H-M   'P 1'
#
loop_
_entity.id
_entity.type
_entity.pdbx_description
1 polymer ?
#
loop_
_entity_poly.entity_id
_entity_poly.type
_entity_poly.pdbx_seq_one_letter_code
_entity_poly.pdbx_strand_id
1 'polypeptide(L)'
;MTRNVKKYRPSKQYLEVEEDPVPQDNEPGKLAQLWAHAVEPASWPWKPVSWIPFAVTSVCFAVLMYLLGTDLMGHNSVLMRFLHRVNLVFHEFGHPAFSYFGRTLGIPGGTLGQLLIPLVVTVAFWRQRDTLGFAVGGFWFFENFLDVAVYMADAKVLMLPLIGGLGSEAHDWRNLFTIWDVLGHTETIAGTTKALGWIGIFSVWAWLGWRWLCSKNN
;
A
#
# COMPACT_ATOMS: atom_id res chain seq x y z
N MET A 1 5.41 65.48 -74.06
CA MET A 1 4.49 64.43 -73.75
C MET A 1 5.03 63.66 -72.55
N THR A 2 4.68 63.98 -71.34
CA THR A 2 5.13 63.36 -70.09
C THR A 2 3.98 62.53 -69.53
N ARG A 3 4.15 61.17 -69.51
CA ARG A 3 3.19 60.21 -68.98
C ARG A 3 3.28 60.22 -67.48
N ASN A 4 2.20 60.56 -66.81
CA ASN A 4 2.03 60.45 -65.38
C ASN A 4 1.78 59.02 -64.98
N VAL A 5 2.74 58.39 -64.32
CA VAL A 5 2.59 57.04 -63.76
C VAL A 5 2.00 57.15 -62.34
N LYS A 6 0.75 56.81 -62.20
CA LYS A 6 0.11 56.69 -60.85
C LYS A 6 0.75 55.53 -60.06
N LYS A 7 1.43 55.90 -58.97
CA LYS A 7 1.90 54.88 -57.99
C LYS A 7 0.69 54.23 -57.34
N TYR A 8 0.58 52.94 -57.55
CA TYR A 8 -0.38 52.07 -56.81
C TYR A 8 0.11 51.90 -55.37
N ARG A 9 -0.69 52.28 -54.36
CA ARG A 9 -0.49 52.00 -52.94
C ARG A 9 -1.40 50.83 -52.57
N PRO A 10 -0.87 49.67 -52.21
CA PRO A 10 -1.72 48.59 -51.68
C PRO A 10 -2.22 49.03 -50.30
N SER A 11 -3.54 48.99 -50.09
CA SER A 11 -4.17 49.13 -48.79
C SER A 11 -3.77 47.91 -47.93
N LYS A 12 -3.14 48.20 -46.78
CA LYS A 12 -2.89 47.18 -45.75
C LYS A 12 -4.23 46.83 -45.08
N GLN A 13 -4.96 45.95 -45.68
CA GLN A 13 -6.04 45.25 -45.01
C GLN A 13 -5.38 43.99 -44.44
N TYR A 14 -4.85 44.09 -43.23
CA TYR A 14 -4.46 42.90 -42.46
C TYR A 14 -5.77 42.22 -42.14
N LEU A 15 -5.96 41.01 -42.69
CA LEU A 15 -6.91 40.07 -42.18
C LEU A 15 -6.47 39.77 -40.76
N GLU A 16 -7.17 40.31 -39.76
CA GLU A 16 -7.15 39.80 -38.42
C GLU A 16 -7.68 38.34 -38.53
N VAL A 17 -6.76 37.42 -38.55
CA VAL A 17 -7.10 36.01 -38.31
C VAL A 17 -7.50 35.99 -36.85
N GLU A 18 -8.79 35.94 -36.58
CA GLU A 18 -9.34 35.59 -35.29
C GLU A 18 -8.83 34.17 -35.02
N GLU A 19 -7.77 34.07 -34.22
CA GLU A 19 -7.33 32.75 -33.72
C GLU A 19 -8.47 32.21 -32.87
N ASP A 20 -9.13 31.18 -33.36
CA ASP A 20 -10.09 30.40 -32.58
C ASP A 20 -9.44 30.05 -31.24
N PRO A 21 -10.09 30.28 -30.08
CA PRO A 21 -9.53 29.97 -28.81
C PRO A 21 -9.23 28.48 -28.82
N VAL A 22 -7.93 28.15 -28.68
CA VAL A 22 -7.47 26.75 -28.51
C VAL A 22 -8.31 26.14 -27.39
N PRO A 23 -9.03 25.02 -27.64
CA PRO A 23 -9.79 24.39 -26.59
C PRO A 23 -8.87 24.07 -25.42
N GLN A 24 -9.05 24.72 -24.28
CA GLN A 24 -8.37 24.41 -23.03
C GLN A 24 -9.03 23.16 -22.40
N ASP A 25 -9.17 22.08 -23.17
CA ASP A 25 -9.74 20.82 -22.70
C ASP A 25 -8.65 19.85 -22.25
N ASN A 26 -7.83 20.29 -21.29
CA ASN A 26 -6.93 19.38 -20.56
C ASN A 26 -7.05 19.54 -19.04
N GLU A 27 -8.20 19.97 -18.54
CA GLU A 27 -8.45 19.77 -17.12
C GLU A 27 -8.60 18.25 -16.86
N PRO A 28 -7.77 17.66 -15.98
CA PRO A 28 -7.90 16.25 -15.68
C PRO A 28 -9.31 15.98 -15.15
N GLY A 29 -9.96 14.94 -15.64
CA GLY A 29 -11.31 14.57 -15.23
C GLY A 29 -11.44 14.49 -13.71
N LYS A 30 -12.64 14.69 -13.17
CA LYS A 30 -12.90 14.72 -11.71
C LYS A 30 -12.29 13.54 -10.96
N LEU A 31 -12.28 12.34 -11.56
CA LEU A 31 -11.65 11.16 -10.97
C LEU A 31 -10.11 11.30 -10.90
N ALA A 32 -9.48 11.85 -11.94
CA ALA A 32 -8.04 12.09 -11.94
C ALA A 32 -7.65 13.19 -10.93
N GLN A 33 -8.47 14.23 -10.79
CA GLN A 33 -8.27 15.25 -9.75
C GLN A 33 -8.44 14.66 -8.34
N LEU A 34 -9.45 13.81 -8.12
CA LEU A 34 -9.63 13.10 -6.86
C LEU A 34 -8.46 12.16 -6.56
N TRP A 35 -7.97 11.43 -7.57
CA TRP A 35 -6.78 10.58 -7.46
C TRP A 35 -5.53 11.39 -7.13
N ALA A 36 -5.26 12.44 -7.88
CA ALA A 36 -4.12 13.32 -7.61
C ALA A 36 -4.20 13.85 -6.17
N HIS A 37 -5.36 14.38 -5.77
CA HIS A 37 -5.57 14.85 -4.40
C HIS A 37 -5.47 13.73 -3.36
N ALA A 38 -5.85 12.49 -3.70
CA ALA A 38 -5.76 11.35 -2.80
C ALA A 38 -4.33 10.82 -2.63
N VAL A 39 -3.47 10.95 -3.62
CA VAL A 39 -2.11 10.37 -3.64
C VAL A 39 -1.02 11.44 -3.49
N GLU A 40 -1.32 12.72 -3.77
CA GLU A 40 -0.33 13.78 -3.70
C GLU A 40 0.12 14.01 -2.24
N PRO A 41 1.42 13.87 -1.95
CA PRO A 41 1.92 14.11 -0.60
C PRO A 41 1.89 15.61 -0.29
N ALA A 42 1.77 15.92 0.99
CA ALA A 42 1.88 17.29 1.46
C ALA A 42 3.18 17.97 0.97
N SER A 43 3.10 19.23 0.60
CA SER A 43 4.25 20.02 0.14
C SER A 43 5.26 20.36 1.27
N TRP A 44 4.81 20.26 2.52
CA TRP A 44 5.68 20.51 3.69
C TRP A 44 6.62 19.33 3.98
N PRO A 45 7.74 19.58 4.68
CA PRO A 45 8.69 18.52 5.03
C PRO A 45 8.09 17.52 6.01
N TRP A 46 8.71 16.34 6.09
CA TRP A 46 8.36 15.33 7.10
C TRP A 46 8.52 15.87 8.51
N LYS A 47 7.59 15.54 9.40
CA LYS A 47 7.67 15.90 10.81
C LYS A 47 8.99 15.39 11.41
N PRO A 48 9.75 16.26 12.10
CA PRO A 48 10.97 15.83 12.76
C PRO A 48 10.66 14.87 13.90
N VAL A 49 11.61 13.97 14.18
CA VAL A 49 11.49 13.00 15.26
C VAL A 49 12.54 13.27 16.32
N SER A 50 12.10 13.56 17.55
CA SER A 50 13.01 13.67 18.70
C SER A 50 13.46 12.29 19.17
N TRP A 51 14.50 12.27 20.03
CA TRP A 51 15.14 11.02 20.44
C TRP A 51 14.22 10.10 21.26
N ILE A 52 13.30 10.63 22.09
CA ILE A 52 12.40 9.82 22.92
C ILE A 52 11.41 9.04 22.07
N PRO A 53 10.58 9.66 21.19
CA PRO A 53 9.69 8.90 20.28
C PRO A 53 10.43 7.91 19.38
N PHE A 54 11.62 8.28 18.88
CA PHE A 54 12.46 7.37 18.10
C PHE A 54 12.87 6.13 18.90
N ALA A 55 13.38 6.33 20.11
CA ALA A 55 13.83 5.24 20.98
C ALA A 55 12.65 4.32 21.38
N VAL A 56 11.53 4.90 21.80
CA VAL A 56 10.32 4.12 22.16
C VAL A 56 9.84 3.30 20.98
N THR A 57 9.68 3.90 19.81
CA THR A 57 9.23 3.18 18.60
C THR A 57 10.22 2.08 18.20
N SER A 58 11.53 2.36 18.28
CA SER A 58 12.56 1.37 17.97
C SER A 58 12.55 0.18 18.93
N VAL A 59 12.37 0.43 20.23
CA VAL A 59 12.20 -0.64 21.23
C VAL A 59 10.94 -1.45 20.95
N CYS A 60 9.82 -0.81 20.67
CA CYS A 60 8.58 -1.51 20.30
C CYS A 60 8.79 -2.38 19.05
N PHE A 61 9.44 -1.86 18.01
CA PHE A 61 9.75 -2.64 16.81
C PHE A 61 10.67 -3.82 17.11
N ALA A 62 11.71 -3.63 17.92
CA ALA A 62 12.60 -4.73 18.29
C ALA A 62 11.86 -5.83 19.06
N VAL A 63 11.00 -5.47 20.01
CA VAL A 63 10.16 -6.43 20.75
C VAL A 63 9.20 -7.15 19.80
N LEU A 64 8.51 -6.43 18.94
CA LEU A 64 7.59 -7.04 17.97
C LEU A 64 8.34 -7.96 17.01
N MET A 65 9.50 -7.56 16.47
CA MET A 65 10.31 -8.43 15.60
C MET A 65 10.77 -9.69 16.31
N TYR A 66 11.16 -9.60 17.59
CA TYR A 66 11.49 -10.76 18.39
C TYR A 66 10.30 -11.71 18.52
N LEU A 67 9.11 -11.19 18.86
CA LEU A 67 7.89 -11.99 18.98
C LEU A 67 7.45 -12.56 17.64
N LEU A 68 7.51 -11.80 16.54
CA LEU A 68 7.22 -12.27 15.19
C LEU A 68 8.18 -13.40 14.76
N GLY A 69 9.44 -13.35 15.20
CA GLY A 69 10.41 -14.41 14.92
C GLY A 69 10.24 -15.68 15.74
N THR A 70 9.67 -15.58 16.94
CA THR A 70 9.61 -16.69 17.91
C THR A 70 8.20 -17.21 18.18
N ASP A 71 7.16 -16.39 17.99
CA ASP A 71 5.79 -16.71 18.36
C ASP A 71 4.76 -16.05 17.41
N LEU A 72 5.01 -16.11 16.11
CA LEU A 72 4.19 -15.43 15.08
C LEU A 72 2.68 -15.76 15.20
N MET A 73 2.33 -17.01 15.52
CA MET A 73 0.94 -17.41 15.71
C MET A 73 0.37 -17.07 17.09
N GLY A 74 1.15 -16.48 17.97
CA GLY A 74 0.69 -16.04 19.28
C GLY A 74 0.34 -17.18 20.25
N HIS A 75 0.99 -18.34 20.15
CA HIS A 75 0.73 -19.44 21.06
C HIS A 75 1.04 -19.06 22.51
N ASN A 76 2.11 -18.30 22.74
CA ASN A 76 2.57 -17.88 24.06
C ASN A 76 2.31 -16.40 24.36
N SER A 77 2.28 -15.54 23.33
CA SER A 77 2.15 -14.10 23.46
C SER A 77 0.72 -13.61 23.28
N VAL A 78 0.18 -12.93 24.30
CA VAL A 78 -1.12 -12.24 24.20
C VAL A 78 -1.10 -11.16 23.12
N LEU A 79 0.04 -10.46 23.00
CA LEU A 79 0.19 -9.37 22.01
C LEU A 79 0.12 -9.92 20.57
N MET A 80 0.80 -11.05 20.29
CA MET A 80 0.74 -11.68 18.96
C MET A 80 -0.67 -12.20 18.65
N ARG A 81 -1.34 -12.83 19.61
CA ARG A 81 -2.75 -13.24 19.45
C ARG A 81 -3.66 -12.06 19.15
N PHE A 82 -3.45 -10.95 19.83
CA PHE A 82 -4.24 -9.73 19.57
C PHE A 82 -3.98 -9.20 18.16
N LEU A 83 -2.72 -9.08 17.76
CA LEU A 83 -2.34 -8.58 16.43
C LEU A 83 -2.92 -9.47 15.32
N HIS A 84 -2.73 -10.78 15.43
CA HIS A 84 -3.31 -11.74 14.49
C HIS A 84 -4.86 -11.63 14.42
N ARG A 85 -5.55 -11.45 15.55
CA ARG A 85 -7.01 -11.26 15.55
C ARG A 85 -7.44 -9.97 14.86
N VAL A 86 -6.68 -8.89 15.02
CA VAL A 86 -6.93 -7.63 14.29
C VAL A 86 -6.80 -7.84 12.79
N ASN A 87 -5.72 -8.49 12.35
CA ASN A 87 -5.49 -8.82 10.95
C ASN A 87 -6.63 -9.70 10.40
N LEU A 88 -7.06 -10.68 11.18
CA LEU A 88 -8.12 -11.61 10.83
C LEU A 88 -9.49 -10.92 10.65
N VAL A 89 -9.82 -9.91 11.45
CA VAL A 89 -11.04 -9.11 11.23
C VAL A 89 -11.05 -8.47 9.84
N PHE A 90 -9.93 -7.91 9.41
CA PHE A 90 -9.82 -7.33 8.07
C PHE A 90 -9.79 -8.38 6.95
N HIS A 91 -9.26 -9.56 7.23
CA HIS A 91 -9.32 -10.71 6.34
C HIS A 91 -10.78 -11.12 6.09
N GLU A 92 -11.54 -11.38 7.16
CA GLU A 92 -12.95 -11.79 7.04
C GLU A 92 -13.81 -10.71 6.37
N PHE A 93 -13.56 -9.43 6.66
CA PHE A 93 -14.25 -8.34 5.98
C PHE A 93 -13.90 -8.26 4.49
N GLY A 94 -12.69 -8.65 4.12
CA GLY A 94 -12.23 -8.65 2.74
C GLY A 94 -13.04 -9.59 1.84
N HIS A 95 -13.45 -10.76 2.33
CA HIS A 95 -14.24 -11.70 1.53
C HIS A 95 -15.54 -11.10 0.97
N PRO A 96 -16.48 -10.58 1.78
CA PRO A 96 -17.70 -9.97 1.25
C PRO A 96 -17.41 -8.71 0.43
N ALA A 97 -16.43 -7.89 0.83
CA ALA A 97 -16.08 -6.67 0.10
C ALA A 97 -15.61 -6.96 -1.33
N PHE A 98 -14.74 -7.95 -1.52
CA PHE A 98 -14.21 -8.30 -2.84
C PHE A 98 -15.11 -9.28 -3.61
N SER A 99 -15.96 -10.05 -2.95
CA SER A 99 -16.96 -10.92 -3.60
C SER A 99 -17.96 -10.14 -4.45
N TYR A 100 -18.18 -8.85 -4.15
CA TYR A 100 -18.98 -7.95 -4.98
C TYR A 100 -18.43 -7.83 -6.41
N PHE A 101 -17.12 -8.00 -6.60
CA PHE A 101 -16.45 -7.97 -7.91
C PHE A 101 -16.33 -9.36 -8.55
N GLY A 102 -17.01 -10.37 -8.01
CA GLY A 102 -17.08 -11.72 -8.53
C GLY A 102 -16.37 -12.78 -7.68
N ARG A 103 -16.74 -14.06 -7.90
CA ARG A 103 -16.21 -15.20 -7.13
C ARG A 103 -14.67 -15.29 -7.17
N THR A 104 -14.08 -14.96 -8.32
CA THR A 104 -12.61 -15.05 -8.50
C THR A 104 -11.86 -14.10 -7.58
N LEU A 105 -12.43 -12.92 -7.27
CA LEU A 105 -11.84 -11.97 -6.34
C LEU A 105 -12.30 -12.17 -4.89
N GLY A 106 -13.38 -12.90 -4.67
CA GLY A 106 -13.86 -13.22 -3.33
C GLY A 106 -12.89 -14.13 -2.55
N ILE A 107 -12.25 -15.11 -3.20
CA ILE A 107 -11.31 -16.01 -2.54
C ILE A 107 -10.06 -15.26 -2.03
N PRO A 108 -9.30 -14.51 -2.86
CA PRO A 108 -8.18 -13.72 -2.37
C PRO A 108 -8.63 -12.49 -1.56
N GLY A 109 -9.94 -12.19 -1.54
CA GLY A 109 -10.53 -11.04 -0.88
C GLY A 109 -10.12 -10.87 0.57
N GLY A 110 -10.02 -11.97 1.31
CA GLY A 110 -9.54 -11.98 2.68
C GLY A 110 -8.13 -11.37 2.81
N THR A 111 -7.19 -11.93 2.09
CA THR A 111 -5.81 -11.41 2.07
C THR A 111 -5.73 -9.98 1.52
N LEU A 112 -6.53 -9.66 0.49
CA LEU A 112 -6.56 -8.29 -0.06
C LEU A 112 -7.08 -7.29 0.99
N GLY A 113 -8.13 -7.62 1.73
CA GLY A 113 -8.66 -6.77 2.81
C GLY A 113 -7.64 -6.57 3.93
N GLN A 114 -6.99 -7.66 4.33
CA GLN A 114 -5.96 -7.67 5.36
C GLN A 114 -4.75 -6.79 5.00
N LEU A 115 -4.32 -6.75 3.75
CA LEU A 115 -3.21 -5.91 3.28
C LEU A 115 -3.64 -4.47 2.97
N LEU A 116 -4.85 -4.27 2.46
CA LEU A 116 -5.34 -2.96 2.03
C LEU A 116 -5.48 -1.97 3.18
N ILE A 117 -5.97 -2.41 4.33
CA ILE A 117 -6.21 -1.52 5.46
C ILE A 117 -4.89 -0.91 6.00
N PRO A 118 -3.86 -1.69 6.37
CA PRO A 118 -2.59 -1.11 6.79
C PRO A 118 -1.90 -0.31 5.68
N LEU A 119 -2.09 -0.67 4.40
CA LEU A 119 -1.59 0.12 3.27
C LEU A 119 -2.23 1.50 3.23
N VAL A 120 -3.57 1.59 3.35
CA VAL A 120 -4.30 2.86 3.37
C VAL A 120 -3.85 3.73 4.55
N VAL A 121 -3.66 3.13 5.73
CA VAL A 121 -3.14 3.82 6.93
C VAL A 121 -1.73 4.35 6.67
N THR A 122 -0.86 3.52 6.08
CA THR A 122 0.52 3.92 5.73
C THR A 122 0.54 5.09 4.75
N VAL A 123 -0.28 5.02 3.69
CA VAL A 123 -0.41 6.08 2.69
C VAL A 123 -0.99 7.36 3.31
N ALA A 124 -1.95 7.25 4.22
CA ALA A 124 -2.51 8.41 4.91
C ALA A 124 -1.44 9.16 5.72
N PHE A 125 -0.59 8.45 6.46
CA PHE A 125 0.52 9.06 7.20
C PHE A 125 1.64 9.55 6.27
N TRP A 126 1.91 8.87 5.17
CA TRP A 126 2.83 9.34 4.13
C TRP A 126 2.37 10.69 3.55
N ARG A 127 1.08 10.83 3.25
CA ARG A 127 0.49 12.09 2.78
C ARG A 127 0.61 13.21 3.81
N GLN A 128 0.40 12.89 5.08
CA GLN A 128 0.52 13.85 6.18
C GLN A 128 1.98 14.17 6.55
N ARG A 129 2.95 13.52 5.90
CA ARG A 129 4.37 13.62 6.26
C ARG A 129 4.62 13.31 7.74
N ASP A 130 3.79 12.45 8.32
CA ASP A 130 3.96 11.99 9.70
C ASP A 130 4.97 10.85 9.74
N THR A 131 6.16 11.12 10.27
CA THR A 131 7.29 10.17 10.27
C THR A 131 7.00 8.92 11.11
N LEU A 132 6.46 9.12 12.31
CA LEU A 132 6.17 7.98 13.20
C LEU A 132 4.97 7.18 12.73
N GLY A 133 3.89 7.87 12.33
CA GLY A 133 2.70 7.23 11.79
C GLY A 133 3.02 6.40 10.55
N PHE A 134 3.84 6.92 9.62
CA PHE A 134 4.27 6.18 8.45
C PHE A 134 5.12 4.94 8.82
N ALA A 135 6.03 5.07 9.78
CA ALA A 135 6.84 3.93 10.24
C ALA A 135 5.98 2.84 10.88
N VAL A 136 5.03 3.21 11.76
CA VAL A 136 4.13 2.25 12.42
C VAL A 136 3.18 1.59 11.41
N GLY A 137 2.58 2.37 10.51
CA GLY A 137 1.72 1.85 9.45
C GLY A 137 2.47 0.90 8.51
N GLY A 138 3.67 1.29 8.08
CA GLY A 138 4.53 0.47 7.22
C GLY A 138 4.98 -0.82 7.91
N PHE A 139 5.32 -0.77 9.21
CA PHE A 139 5.60 -1.97 9.99
C PHE A 139 4.40 -2.91 10.00
N TRP A 140 3.21 -2.42 10.29
CA TRP A 140 1.98 -3.20 10.30
C TRP A 140 1.66 -3.76 8.90
N PHE A 141 1.84 -3.00 7.85
CA PHE A 141 1.66 -3.48 6.48
C PHE A 141 2.57 -4.68 6.16
N PHE A 142 3.86 -4.59 6.48
CA PHE A 142 4.80 -5.68 6.21
C PHE A 142 4.70 -6.84 7.20
N GLU A 143 4.22 -6.61 8.43
CA GLU A 143 3.88 -7.67 9.37
C GLU A 143 2.79 -8.58 8.80
N ASN A 144 1.79 -8.03 8.12
CA ASN A 144 0.75 -8.81 7.47
C ASN A 144 1.29 -9.77 6.40
N PHE A 145 2.44 -9.49 5.79
CA PHE A 145 3.09 -10.47 4.89
C PHE A 145 3.57 -11.71 5.64
N LEU A 146 3.98 -11.55 6.90
CA LEU A 146 4.40 -12.68 7.73
C LEU A 146 3.20 -13.55 8.12
N ASP A 147 2.11 -12.92 8.52
CA ASP A 147 0.86 -13.57 8.89
C ASP A 147 0.26 -14.35 7.68
N VAL A 148 0.16 -13.68 6.53
CA VAL A 148 -0.27 -14.29 5.27
C VAL A 148 0.64 -15.43 4.84
N ALA A 149 1.95 -15.32 5.01
CA ALA A 149 2.89 -16.36 4.65
C ALA A 149 2.68 -17.66 5.46
N VAL A 150 2.30 -17.55 6.74
CA VAL A 150 1.94 -18.73 7.55
C VAL A 150 0.68 -19.38 7.00
N TYR A 151 -0.33 -18.61 6.67
CA TYR A 151 -1.57 -19.12 6.06
C TYR A 151 -1.32 -19.75 4.68
N MET A 152 -0.45 -19.14 3.85
CA MET A 152 0.00 -19.74 2.59
C MET A 152 0.69 -21.09 2.82
N ALA A 153 1.62 -21.17 3.79
CA ALA A 153 2.35 -22.39 4.08
C ALA A 153 1.44 -23.54 4.51
N ASP A 154 0.33 -23.22 5.19
CA ASP A 154 -0.66 -24.19 5.63
C ASP A 154 -1.53 -24.78 4.50
N ALA A 155 -1.51 -24.21 3.31
CA ALA A 155 -2.34 -24.65 2.18
C ALA A 155 -2.17 -26.14 1.80
N LYS A 156 -1.04 -26.76 2.13
CA LYS A 156 -0.78 -28.20 1.95
C LYS A 156 -1.16 -29.03 3.15
N VAL A 157 -0.83 -28.55 4.35
CA VAL A 157 -0.89 -29.35 5.58
C VAL A 157 -2.25 -29.23 6.28
N LEU A 158 -2.95 -28.10 6.13
CA LEU A 158 -4.30 -27.85 6.64
C LEU A 158 -4.42 -28.08 8.15
N MET A 159 -3.45 -27.58 8.91
CA MET A 159 -3.39 -27.73 10.37
C MET A 159 -3.94 -26.50 11.11
N LEU A 160 -4.05 -25.36 10.43
CA LEU A 160 -4.58 -24.14 11.04
C LEU A 160 -6.10 -24.27 11.22
N PRO A 161 -6.63 -23.93 12.41
CA PRO A 161 -8.07 -23.89 12.62
C PRO A 161 -8.68 -22.72 11.84
N LEU A 162 -9.63 -23.01 10.95
CA LEU A 162 -10.38 -21.99 10.24
C LEU A 162 -11.50 -21.42 11.11
N ILE A 163 -11.88 -20.16 10.86
CA ILE A 163 -12.96 -19.49 11.59
C ILE A 163 -14.28 -20.25 11.39
N GLY A 164 -15.07 -20.33 12.46
CA GLY A 164 -16.39 -20.99 12.43
C GLY A 164 -16.33 -22.51 12.32
N GLY A 165 -15.16 -23.15 12.46
CA GLY A 165 -15.02 -24.61 12.35
C GLY A 165 -15.24 -25.10 10.93
N LEU A 166 -15.02 -24.27 9.92
CA LEU A 166 -15.12 -24.61 8.50
C LEU A 166 -14.08 -25.68 8.14
N GLY A 167 -14.42 -26.55 7.21
CA GLY A 167 -13.52 -27.57 6.70
C GLY A 167 -12.44 -27.05 5.77
N SER A 168 -11.56 -27.93 5.34
CA SER A 168 -10.42 -27.58 4.46
C SER A 168 -10.83 -26.99 3.10
N GLU A 169 -12.08 -27.20 2.69
CA GLU A 169 -12.69 -26.61 1.50
C GLU A 169 -12.82 -25.08 1.57
N ALA A 170 -12.80 -24.51 2.78
CA ALA A 170 -12.85 -23.08 3.01
C ALA A 170 -11.46 -22.42 3.08
N HIS A 171 -10.38 -23.18 2.90
CA HIS A 171 -9.02 -22.66 2.98
C HIS A 171 -8.65 -21.87 1.71
N ASP A 172 -8.59 -20.54 1.78
CA ASP A 172 -8.40 -19.66 0.62
C ASP A 172 -7.16 -19.99 -0.20
N TRP A 173 -6.00 -20.06 0.44
CA TRP A 173 -4.74 -20.31 -0.25
C TRP A 173 -4.64 -21.69 -0.85
N ARG A 174 -5.26 -22.70 -0.22
CA ARG A 174 -5.38 -24.02 -0.85
C ARG A 174 -6.19 -23.95 -2.13
N ASN A 175 -7.34 -23.26 -2.08
CA ASN A 175 -8.22 -23.11 -3.23
C ASN A 175 -7.50 -22.33 -4.35
N LEU A 176 -6.86 -21.20 -4.04
CA LEU A 176 -6.10 -20.41 -5.00
C LEU A 176 -4.95 -21.18 -5.62
N PHE A 177 -4.13 -21.85 -4.81
CA PHE A 177 -2.99 -22.61 -5.29
C PHE A 177 -3.40 -23.83 -6.12
N THR A 178 -4.57 -24.42 -5.84
CA THR A 178 -5.15 -25.47 -6.66
C THR A 178 -5.64 -24.91 -7.99
N ILE A 179 -6.38 -23.78 -7.99
CA ILE A 179 -6.89 -23.12 -9.22
C ILE A 179 -5.73 -22.70 -10.13
N TRP A 180 -4.63 -22.21 -9.56
CA TRP A 180 -3.45 -21.75 -10.30
C TRP A 180 -2.45 -22.86 -10.64
N ASP A 181 -2.71 -24.09 -10.22
CA ASP A 181 -1.83 -25.26 -10.39
C ASP A 181 -0.43 -25.04 -9.81
N VAL A 182 -0.35 -24.35 -8.68
CA VAL A 182 0.92 -24.03 -7.98
C VAL A 182 1.02 -24.61 -6.57
N LEU A 183 0.11 -25.51 -6.19
CA LEU A 183 0.11 -26.12 -4.86
C LEU A 183 1.45 -26.85 -4.55
N GLY A 184 2.15 -27.34 -5.58
CA GLY A 184 3.50 -27.89 -5.47
C GLY A 184 4.56 -26.89 -5.01
N HIS A 185 4.34 -25.60 -5.25
CA HIS A 185 5.26 -24.50 -4.94
C HIS A 185 4.89 -23.73 -3.66
N THR A 186 3.95 -24.22 -2.87
CA THR A 186 3.44 -23.58 -1.64
C THR A 186 4.57 -23.05 -0.75
N GLU A 187 5.59 -23.86 -0.47
CA GLU A 187 6.70 -23.50 0.44
C GLU A 187 7.55 -22.35 -0.13
N THR A 188 7.81 -22.36 -1.44
CA THR A 188 8.58 -21.32 -2.11
C THR A 188 7.81 -19.99 -2.11
N ILE A 189 6.51 -20.02 -2.42
CA ILE A 189 5.66 -18.82 -2.45
C ILE A 189 5.53 -18.25 -1.04
N ALA A 190 5.21 -19.09 -0.06
CA ALA A 190 5.12 -18.66 1.34
C ALA A 190 6.46 -18.14 1.87
N GLY A 191 7.56 -18.82 1.57
CA GLY A 191 8.92 -18.38 1.95
C GLY A 191 9.29 -17.03 1.34
N THR A 192 8.95 -16.80 0.07
CA THR A 192 9.18 -15.52 -0.62
C THR A 192 8.33 -14.41 0.04
N THR A 193 7.05 -14.67 0.31
CA THR A 193 6.17 -13.73 0.99
C THR A 193 6.69 -13.37 2.37
N LYS A 194 7.15 -14.36 3.13
CA LYS A 194 7.79 -14.16 4.45
C LYS A 194 9.06 -13.30 4.34
N ALA A 195 9.91 -13.57 3.36
CA ALA A 195 11.13 -12.80 3.12
C ALA A 195 10.82 -11.33 2.79
N LEU A 196 9.81 -11.07 1.94
CA LEU A 196 9.35 -9.72 1.64
C LEU A 196 8.84 -8.99 2.89
N GLY A 197 8.11 -9.68 3.76
CA GLY A 197 7.68 -9.13 5.05
C GLY A 197 8.86 -8.66 5.90
N TRP A 198 9.85 -9.50 6.10
CA TRP A 198 11.04 -9.15 6.88
C TRP A 198 11.85 -8.02 6.24
N ILE A 199 12.10 -8.07 4.94
CA ILE A 199 12.80 -7.01 4.20
C ILE A 199 12.07 -5.68 4.36
N GLY A 200 10.74 -5.68 4.25
CA GLY A 200 9.91 -4.49 4.42
C GLY A 200 10.00 -3.91 5.84
N ILE A 201 9.88 -4.74 6.88
CA ILE A 201 10.00 -4.33 8.28
C ILE A 201 11.37 -3.68 8.54
N PHE A 202 12.47 -4.31 8.13
CA PHE A 202 13.81 -3.76 8.31
C PHE A 202 14.01 -2.47 7.51
N SER A 203 13.45 -2.38 6.29
CA SER A 203 13.52 -1.18 5.47
C SER A 203 12.81 0.01 6.12
N VAL A 204 11.63 -0.22 6.68
CA VAL A 204 10.86 0.80 7.41
C VAL A 204 11.61 1.26 8.64
N TRP A 205 12.19 0.35 9.41
CA TRP A 205 12.97 0.70 10.60
C TRP A 205 14.26 1.46 10.26
N ALA A 206 14.98 1.03 9.24
CA ALA A 206 16.15 1.74 8.73
C ALA A 206 15.79 3.16 8.24
N TRP A 207 14.65 3.30 7.53
CA TRP A 207 14.12 4.59 7.11
C TRP A 207 13.79 5.49 8.31
N LEU A 208 13.17 4.97 9.36
CA LEU A 208 12.89 5.72 10.58
C LEU A 208 14.20 6.21 11.25
N GLY A 209 15.22 5.34 11.31
CA GLY A 209 16.56 5.70 11.80
C GLY A 209 17.19 6.84 10.98
N TRP A 210 17.12 6.73 9.65
CA TRP A 210 17.59 7.78 8.75
C TRP A 210 16.84 9.11 8.99
N ARG A 211 15.52 9.07 9.11
CA ARG A 211 14.70 10.27 9.40
C ARG A 211 15.07 10.93 10.72
N TRP A 212 15.34 10.13 11.76
CA TRP A 212 15.80 10.64 13.05
C TRP A 212 17.17 11.33 12.94
N LEU A 213 18.12 10.76 12.21
CA LEU A 213 19.43 11.39 11.96
C LEU A 213 19.27 12.72 11.21
N CYS A 214 18.43 12.79 10.20
CA CYS A 214 18.14 14.04 9.49
C CYS A 214 17.50 15.10 10.41
N SER A 215 16.70 14.69 11.39
CA SER A 215 16.06 15.61 12.35
C SER A 215 17.03 16.20 13.38
N LYS A 216 18.22 15.60 13.56
CA LYS A 216 19.27 16.14 14.45
C LYS A 216 20.07 17.27 13.83
N ASN A 217 20.10 17.32 12.50
CA ASN A 217 20.97 18.23 11.75
C ASN A 217 20.23 19.50 11.29
N ASN A 218 18.93 19.61 11.61
CA ASN A 218 18.10 20.79 11.42
C ASN A 218 17.69 21.40 12.77
#